data_9d8d0b9b9ac706f90c734c883ca16cf0
#
_entry.id   9d8d0b9b9ac706f90c734c883ca16cf0
#
_cell.length_a   1.000
_cell.length_b   1.000
_cell.length_c   1.000
_cell.angle_alpha   90.00
_cell.angle_beta   90.00
_cell.angle_gamma   90.00
#
_symmetry.space_group_name_H-M   'P 1'
#
loop_
_entity.id
_entity.type
_entity.pdbx_description
1 polymer ?
#
loop_
_entity_poly.entity_id
_entity_poly.type
_entity_poly.pdbx_seq_one_letter_code
_entity_poly.pdbx_strand_id
1 'polypeptide(L)'
;MNFKNIYLIFFQFLKARYNFKKIRKKSIVIYNEDSSQLIADFLDSADYYILDTSLKYINFRILLKSFIKYNFKWKPKFYFYTFLSELSPSYIITMVDNDLKFWNIKKYIKNTETILIQNGWRDNLLDIFSELSPREYNSFNVDQMFLFCKKYEDLYKKYIIGKTHTIGSMRSNKFEYSKNTINEVIFISTVKNTNEESIQIKPVQTVFPLLCKIFKEKKIKFKVLGRTLPIDPSEEKFYRNMSNDFTFINKSKEAHKCYKYIDECRLVISIDSTLGYESLSRGNRTAFFTIRGEDLENKSTNFGWPNKLDDLGPFWTNIYNEDYIEKIIDYLL
;
A
#
# COMPACT_ATOMS: atom_id res chain seq x y z
N MET A 1 -3.93 9.60 -24.85
CA MET A 1 -2.93 9.96 -23.82
C MET A 1 -3.02 11.47 -23.64
N ASN A 2 -3.29 11.94 -22.42
CA ASN A 2 -3.54 13.36 -22.15
C ASN A 2 -2.23 14.15 -22.31
N PHE A 3 -2.24 15.34 -22.91
CA PHE A 3 -1.06 16.20 -23.13
C PHE A 3 -0.22 16.42 -21.87
N LYS A 4 -0.87 16.53 -20.71
CA LYS A 4 -0.24 16.66 -19.39
C LYS A 4 0.66 15.45 -19.05
N ASN A 5 0.25 14.24 -19.43
CA ASN A 5 1.03 13.01 -19.20
C ASN A 5 2.23 12.90 -20.15
N ILE A 6 2.12 13.40 -21.37
CA ILE A 6 3.25 13.44 -22.33
C ILE A 6 4.33 14.38 -21.82
N TYR A 7 3.93 15.57 -21.36
CA TYR A 7 4.83 16.57 -20.79
C TYR A 7 5.56 16.06 -19.55
N LEU A 8 4.86 15.40 -18.63
CA LEU A 8 5.46 14.81 -17.42
C LEU A 8 6.49 13.72 -17.77
N ILE A 9 6.18 12.85 -18.72
CA ILE A 9 7.10 11.79 -19.17
C ILE A 9 8.33 12.42 -19.84
N PHE A 10 8.15 13.41 -20.70
CA PHE A 10 9.27 14.11 -21.33
C PHE A 10 10.16 14.80 -20.29
N PHE A 11 9.58 15.44 -19.27
CA PHE A 11 10.31 16.08 -18.19
C PHE A 11 11.08 15.09 -17.30
N GLN A 12 10.51 13.89 -17.07
CA GLN A 12 11.20 12.80 -16.39
C GLN A 12 12.42 12.32 -17.18
N PHE A 13 12.29 12.23 -18.52
CA PHE A 13 13.42 11.90 -19.39
C PHE A 13 14.55 12.93 -19.31
N LEU A 14 14.23 14.21 -19.29
CA LEU A 14 15.24 15.28 -19.19
C LEU A 14 15.96 15.24 -17.83
N LYS A 15 15.30 14.81 -16.78
CA LYS A 15 15.87 14.69 -15.41
C LYS A 15 16.55 13.36 -15.15
N ALA A 16 16.35 12.36 -15.98
CA ALA A 16 16.91 11.02 -15.79
C ALA A 16 18.46 11.02 -15.89
N ARG A 17 19.07 10.17 -15.11
CA ARG A 17 20.50 9.89 -15.25
C ARG A 17 20.70 8.78 -16.27
N TYR A 18 21.51 9.03 -17.28
CA TYR A 18 21.77 8.07 -18.32
C TYR A 18 23.02 7.24 -18.04
N ASN A 19 22.95 5.94 -18.35
CA ASN A 19 24.10 5.07 -18.38
C ASN A 19 24.15 4.28 -19.69
N PHE A 20 25.35 3.82 -20.05
CA PHE A 20 25.63 3.06 -21.26
C PHE A 20 26.15 1.65 -20.95
N LYS A 21 26.11 1.24 -19.70
CA LYS A 21 26.67 -0.04 -19.24
C LYS A 21 25.94 -1.22 -19.87
N LYS A 22 26.67 -2.25 -20.26
CA LYS A 22 26.08 -3.53 -20.67
C LYS A 22 25.37 -4.15 -19.45
N ILE A 23 24.14 -4.57 -19.65
CA ILE A 23 23.37 -5.25 -18.62
C ILE A 23 23.93 -6.66 -18.45
N ARG A 24 24.17 -7.06 -17.21
CA ARG A 24 24.49 -8.45 -16.87
C ARG A 24 23.20 -9.20 -16.61
N LYS A 25 23.10 -10.44 -17.11
CA LYS A 25 21.98 -11.33 -16.80
C LYS A 25 21.88 -11.57 -15.31
N LYS A 26 20.67 -11.66 -14.81
CA LYS A 26 20.37 -11.95 -13.41
C LYS A 26 19.22 -12.94 -13.34
N SER A 27 19.30 -13.90 -12.45
CA SER A 27 18.27 -14.93 -12.27
C SER A 27 16.98 -14.38 -11.69
N ILE A 28 17.07 -13.35 -10.85
CA ILE A 28 15.94 -12.74 -10.16
C ILE A 28 15.89 -11.24 -10.45
N VAL A 29 14.69 -10.73 -10.73
CA VAL A 29 14.42 -9.29 -10.79
C VAL A 29 13.37 -8.93 -9.73
N ILE A 30 13.72 -7.99 -8.85
CA ILE A 30 12.75 -7.33 -7.99
C ILE A 30 12.20 -6.14 -8.78
N TYR A 31 10.92 -6.23 -9.13
CA TYR A 31 10.25 -5.21 -9.93
C TYR A 31 9.72 -4.10 -9.04
N ASN A 32 10.27 -2.91 -9.19
CA ASN A 32 10.07 -1.71 -8.38
C ASN A 32 10.93 -1.66 -7.11
N GLU A 33 11.41 -0.44 -6.79
CA GLU A 33 12.21 -0.16 -5.59
C GLU A 33 11.37 -0.21 -4.30
N ASP A 34 10.06 0.09 -4.41
CA ASP A 34 9.16 0.12 -3.26
C ASP A 34 9.06 -1.27 -2.61
N SER A 35 9.38 -1.32 -1.32
CA SER A 35 9.39 -2.57 -0.54
C SER A 35 10.40 -3.64 -1.03
N SER A 36 11.30 -3.29 -1.96
CA SER A 36 12.32 -4.22 -2.48
C SER A 36 13.20 -4.82 -1.39
N GLN A 37 13.49 -4.05 -0.34
CA GLN A 37 14.30 -4.52 0.79
C GLN A 37 13.66 -5.72 1.50
N LEU A 38 12.33 -5.78 1.61
CA LEU A 38 11.65 -6.93 2.22
C LEU A 38 11.89 -8.23 1.47
N ILE A 39 12.00 -8.17 0.15
CA ILE A 39 12.31 -9.32 -0.70
C ILE A 39 13.82 -9.59 -0.67
N ALA A 40 14.63 -8.54 -0.80
CA ALA A 40 16.09 -8.62 -0.85
C ALA A 40 16.71 -9.26 0.39
N ASP A 41 16.08 -9.09 1.56
CA ASP A 41 16.55 -9.69 2.82
C ASP A 41 16.53 -11.24 2.81
N PHE A 42 15.85 -11.85 1.85
CA PHE A 42 15.78 -13.32 1.66
C PHE A 42 16.63 -13.82 0.48
N LEU A 43 17.37 -12.93 -0.22
CA LEU A 43 18.09 -13.25 -1.44
C LEU A 43 19.57 -12.86 -1.31
N ASP A 44 20.45 -13.62 -1.98
CA ASP A 44 21.83 -13.20 -2.15
C ASP A 44 21.91 -12.02 -3.12
N SER A 45 22.65 -10.99 -2.75
CA SER A 45 22.85 -9.77 -3.56
C SER A 45 23.46 -10.04 -4.94
N ALA A 46 24.18 -11.15 -5.10
CA ALA A 46 24.72 -11.59 -6.38
C ALA A 46 23.63 -12.03 -7.36
N ASP A 47 22.50 -12.53 -6.90
CA ASP A 47 21.48 -13.20 -7.71
C ASP A 47 20.38 -12.30 -8.24
N TYR A 48 20.14 -11.16 -7.63
CA TYR A 48 19.03 -10.30 -8.02
C TYR A 48 19.44 -8.94 -8.61
N TYR A 49 18.50 -8.31 -9.27
CA TYR A 49 18.54 -6.94 -9.76
C TYR A 49 17.27 -6.19 -9.34
N ILE A 50 17.40 -5.01 -8.75
CA ILE A 50 16.25 -4.13 -8.44
C ILE A 50 16.00 -3.25 -9.66
N LEU A 51 14.84 -3.37 -10.27
CA LEU A 51 14.44 -2.59 -11.43
C LEU A 51 13.79 -1.27 -10.98
N ASP A 52 14.44 -0.16 -11.27
CA ASP A 52 13.82 1.17 -11.10
C ASP A 52 12.72 1.39 -12.13
N THR A 53 11.47 1.44 -11.66
CA THR A 53 10.30 1.72 -12.50
C THR A 53 9.92 3.20 -12.55
N SER A 54 10.64 4.06 -11.82
CA SER A 54 10.41 5.51 -11.76
C SER A 54 11.12 6.29 -12.88
N LEU A 55 11.95 5.61 -13.70
CA LEU A 55 12.76 6.23 -14.76
C LEU A 55 13.79 7.26 -14.27
N LYS A 56 14.25 7.18 -13.00
CA LYS A 56 15.36 8.01 -12.49
C LYS A 56 16.65 7.68 -13.21
N TYR A 57 16.84 6.39 -13.56
CA TYR A 57 17.99 5.89 -14.28
C TYR A 57 17.57 5.24 -15.59
N ILE A 58 18.13 5.68 -16.70
CA ILE A 58 17.84 5.15 -18.03
C ILE A 58 19.11 4.57 -18.66
N ASN A 59 19.03 3.30 -19.05
CA ASN A 59 20.06 2.69 -19.85
C ASN A 59 19.82 3.04 -21.33
N PHE A 60 20.72 3.83 -21.92
CA PHE A 60 20.53 4.35 -23.28
C PHE A 60 20.53 3.25 -24.35
N ARG A 61 21.33 2.18 -24.15
CA ARG A 61 21.33 1.04 -25.09
C ARG A 61 19.96 0.34 -25.11
N ILE A 62 19.33 0.18 -23.96
CA ILE A 62 18.00 -0.42 -23.84
C ILE A 62 16.94 0.51 -24.44
N LEU A 63 17.09 1.80 -24.21
CA LEU A 63 16.20 2.80 -24.80
C LEU A 63 16.19 2.70 -26.33
N LEU A 64 17.37 2.68 -26.97
CA LEU A 64 17.49 2.51 -28.42
C LEU A 64 16.90 1.18 -28.89
N LYS A 65 17.24 0.06 -28.22
CA LYS A 65 16.65 -1.25 -28.54
C LYS A 65 15.13 -1.26 -28.43
N SER A 66 14.58 -0.58 -27.42
CA SER A 66 13.14 -0.45 -27.23
C SER A 66 12.50 0.31 -28.40
N PHE A 67 13.09 1.41 -28.83
CA PHE A 67 12.60 2.18 -29.99
C PHE A 67 12.56 1.31 -31.25
N ILE A 68 13.64 0.59 -31.55
CA ILE A 68 13.72 -0.29 -32.72
C ILE A 68 12.67 -1.42 -32.60
N LYS A 69 12.63 -2.12 -31.46
CA LYS A 69 11.74 -3.27 -31.23
C LYS A 69 10.27 -2.93 -31.36
N TYR A 70 9.87 -1.72 -31.01
CA TYR A 70 8.47 -1.28 -31.03
C TYR A 70 8.18 -0.23 -32.10
N ASN A 71 8.94 -0.23 -33.21
CA ASN A 71 8.75 0.62 -34.37
C ASN A 71 8.62 2.11 -34.04
N PHE A 72 9.54 2.60 -33.17
CA PHE A 72 9.60 3.98 -32.69
C PHE A 72 8.35 4.44 -31.91
N LYS A 73 7.46 3.53 -31.54
CA LYS A 73 6.33 3.85 -30.67
C LYS A 73 6.83 3.95 -29.23
N TRP A 74 6.86 5.18 -28.70
CA TRP A 74 7.28 5.40 -27.34
C TRP A 74 6.14 5.14 -26.34
N LYS A 75 6.38 4.20 -25.43
CA LYS A 75 5.61 4.04 -24.18
C LYS A 75 6.58 3.55 -23.09
N PRO A 76 6.58 4.14 -21.88
CA PRO A 76 7.52 3.72 -20.81
C PRO A 76 7.54 2.22 -20.57
N LYS A 77 6.39 1.55 -20.66
CA LYS A 77 6.29 0.09 -20.50
C LYS A 77 7.16 -0.69 -21.49
N PHE A 78 7.38 -0.20 -22.71
CA PHE A 78 8.21 -0.88 -23.71
C PHE A 78 9.68 -0.85 -23.36
N TYR A 79 10.15 0.23 -22.71
CA TYR A 79 11.49 0.30 -22.15
C TYR A 79 11.67 -0.78 -21.08
N PHE A 80 10.74 -0.89 -20.12
CA PHE A 80 10.81 -1.90 -19.06
C PHE A 80 10.77 -3.32 -19.59
N TYR A 81 9.90 -3.64 -20.53
CA TYR A 81 9.85 -4.97 -21.14
C TYR A 81 11.11 -5.31 -21.93
N THR A 82 11.72 -4.33 -22.61
CA THR A 82 13.00 -4.53 -23.28
C THR A 82 14.11 -4.75 -22.26
N PHE A 83 14.11 -3.99 -21.17
CA PHE A 83 15.07 -4.15 -20.08
C PHE A 83 15.00 -5.55 -19.46
N LEU A 84 13.80 -6.00 -19.10
CA LEU A 84 13.56 -7.34 -18.58
C LEU A 84 13.97 -8.44 -19.57
N SER A 85 13.67 -8.26 -20.85
CA SER A 85 14.09 -9.20 -21.90
C SER A 85 15.62 -9.33 -22.00
N GLU A 86 16.37 -8.24 -21.81
CA GLU A 86 17.84 -8.26 -21.83
C GLU A 86 18.43 -8.88 -20.53
N LEU A 87 17.80 -8.64 -19.38
CA LEU A 87 18.17 -9.31 -18.13
C LEU A 87 17.93 -10.81 -18.18
N SER A 88 16.91 -11.25 -18.93
CA SER A 88 16.49 -12.64 -19.10
C SER A 88 16.37 -13.40 -17.77
N PRO A 89 15.58 -12.90 -16.79
CA PRO A 89 15.48 -13.51 -15.48
C PRO A 89 14.62 -14.76 -15.50
N SER A 90 14.90 -15.70 -14.57
CA SER A 90 14.02 -16.83 -14.28
C SER A 90 12.79 -16.40 -13.48
N TYR A 91 12.95 -15.40 -12.59
CA TYR A 91 11.90 -14.90 -11.71
C TYR A 91 11.81 -13.39 -11.75
N ILE A 92 10.58 -12.86 -11.78
CA ILE A 92 10.30 -11.43 -11.57
C ILE A 92 9.32 -11.33 -10.40
N ILE A 93 9.75 -10.66 -9.32
CA ILE A 93 9.02 -10.57 -8.06
C ILE A 93 8.64 -9.12 -7.80
N THR A 94 7.42 -8.86 -7.35
CA THR A 94 6.98 -7.53 -6.91
C THR A 94 6.20 -7.59 -5.60
N MET A 95 6.32 -6.52 -4.81
CA MET A 95 5.37 -6.17 -3.75
C MET A 95 4.51 -4.95 -4.12
N VAL A 96 4.59 -4.46 -5.35
CA VAL A 96 3.66 -3.45 -5.88
C VAL A 96 2.56 -4.20 -6.62
N ASP A 97 1.61 -4.72 -5.86
CA ASP A 97 0.58 -5.63 -6.32
C ASP A 97 -0.51 -4.96 -7.19
N ASN A 98 -0.58 -3.63 -7.19
CA ASN A 98 -1.54 -2.83 -7.95
C ASN A 98 -0.93 -2.15 -9.20
N ASP A 99 0.06 -2.75 -9.86
CA ASP A 99 0.65 -2.23 -11.09
C ASP A 99 0.23 -3.07 -12.32
N LEU A 100 -0.65 -2.50 -13.16
CA LEU A 100 -1.08 -3.12 -14.44
C LEU A 100 0.08 -3.41 -15.40
N LYS A 101 1.20 -2.70 -15.31
CA LYS A 101 2.38 -2.98 -16.13
C LYS A 101 2.97 -4.32 -15.72
N PHE A 102 3.04 -4.60 -14.41
CA PHE A 102 3.48 -5.89 -13.90
C PHE A 102 2.54 -7.01 -14.34
N TRP A 103 1.23 -6.84 -14.20
CA TRP A 103 0.24 -7.87 -14.58
C TRP A 103 0.27 -8.20 -16.10
N ASN A 104 0.81 -7.30 -16.91
CA ASN A 104 0.97 -7.49 -18.36
C ASN A 104 2.33 -8.07 -18.77
N ILE A 105 3.27 -8.32 -17.86
CA ILE A 105 4.64 -8.77 -18.21
C ILE A 105 4.61 -10.04 -19.05
N LYS A 106 3.77 -11.02 -18.70
CA LYS A 106 3.66 -12.31 -19.40
C LYS A 106 3.26 -12.18 -20.88
N LYS A 107 2.60 -11.10 -21.27
CA LYS A 107 2.29 -10.82 -22.70
C LYS A 107 3.55 -10.58 -23.53
N TYR A 108 4.64 -10.15 -22.89
CA TYR A 108 5.89 -9.75 -23.57
C TYR A 108 7.08 -10.64 -23.23
N ILE A 109 7.06 -11.30 -22.05
CA ILE A 109 8.15 -12.13 -21.53
C ILE A 109 7.55 -13.45 -21.05
N LYS A 110 7.62 -14.49 -21.91
CA LYS A 110 6.92 -15.76 -21.67
C LYS A 110 7.69 -16.72 -20.76
N ASN A 111 9.03 -16.75 -20.86
CA ASN A 111 9.91 -17.75 -20.22
C ASN A 111 10.41 -17.32 -18.83
N THR A 112 9.64 -16.52 -18.11
CA THR A 112 9.98 -16.01 -16.78
C THR A 112 8.78 -16.24 -15.87
N GLU A 113 9.01 -16.76 -14.68
CA GLU A 113 7.96 -16.88 -13.66
C GLU A 113 7.75 -15.53 -12.99
N THR A 114 6.50 -15.11 -12.89
CA THR A 114 6.11 -13.83 -12.26
C THR A 114 5.46 -14.09 -10.92
N ILE A 115 5.93 -13.37 -9.89
CA ILE A 115 5.50 -13.53 -8.50
C ILE A 115 5.02 -12.18 -7.99
N LEU A 116 3.77 -12.13 -7.58
CA LEU A 116 3.14 -10.96 -6.97
C LEU A 116 2.89 -11.23 -5.49
N ILE A 117 3.31 -10.29 -4.64
CA ILE A 117 3.07 -10.34 -3.20
C ILE A 117 2.24 -9.12 -2.83
N GLN A 118 1.07 -9.33 -2.24
CA GLN A 118 0.21 -8.23 -1.81
C GLN A 118 0.88 -7.41 -0.72
N ASN A 119 0.92 -6.09 -0.92
CA ASN A 119 1.62 -5.16 -0.03
C ASN A 119 0.66 -4.39 0.88
N GLY A 120 -0.60 -4.21 0.50
CA GLY A 120 -1.54 -3.38 1.24
C GLY A 120 -2.98 -3.82 1.10
N TRP A 121 -3.81 -3.29 1.99
CA TRP A 121 -5.25 -3.32 1.82
C TRP A 121 -5.63 -2.61 0.52
N ARG A 122 -6.58 -3.15 -0.23
CA ARG A 122 -7.04 -2.63 -1.52
C ARG A 122 -8.48 -2.21 -1.40
N ASP A 123 -8.84 -1.15 -2.09
CA ASP A 123 -10.22 -0.70 -2.23
C ASP A 123 -10.59 -0.51 -3.71
N ASN A 124 -11.84 -0.17 -3.96
CA ASN A 124 -12.35 0.05 -5.31
C ASN A 124 -12.41 1.55 -5.67
N LEU A 125 -11.93 2.44 -4.81
CA LEU A 125 -12.12 3.88 -5.03
C LEU A 125 -10.86 4.57 -5.55
N LEU A 126 -9.73 4.33 -4.90
CA LEU A 126 -8.47 5.04 -5.14
C LEU A 126 -7.34 4.09 -5.58
N ASP A 127 -7.70 2.91 -6.01
CA ASP A 127 -6.79 1.85 -6.36
C ASP A 127 -7.11 1.29 -7.75
N ILE A 128 -6.26 0.37 -8.19
CA ILE A 128 -6.36 -0.28 -9.49
C ILE A 128 -7.76 -0.85 -9.78
N PHE A 129 -8.44 -1.36 -8.75
CA PHE A 129 -9.77 -1.93 -8.90
C PHE A 129 -10.85 -0.91 -9.28
N SER A 130 -10.60 0.39 -9.09
CA SER A 130 -11.48 1.46 -9.60
C SER A 130 -11.36 1.66 -11.10
N GLU A 131 -10.25 1.23 -11.70
CA GLU A 131 -9.95 1.37 -13.13
C GLU A 131 -10.38 0.14 -13.93
N LEU A 132 -10.70 -0.97 -13.24
CA LEU A 132 -11.02 -2.26 -13.86
C LEU A 132 -12.53 -2.46 -14.00
N SER A 133 -12.93 -2.98 -15.13
CA SER A 133 -14.31 -3.34 -15.45
C SER A 133 -14.44 -4.84 -15.73
N PRO A 134 -15.65 -5.38 -15.87
CA PRO A 134 -15.85 -6.77 -16.29
C PRO A 134 -15.19 -7.13 -17.63
N ARG A 135 -14.85 -6.14 -18.47
CA ARG A 135 -14.13 -6.37 -19.74
C ARG A 135 -12.70 -6.83 -19.52
N GLU A 136 -12.11 -6.51 -18.37
CA GLU A 136 -10.76 -6.91 -18.00
C GLU A 136 -10.72 -8.26 -17.24
N TYR A 137 -11.84 -8.95 -17.06
CA TYR A 137 -11.85 -10.27 -16.45
C TYR A 137 -10.96 -11.24 -17.23
N ASN A 138 -10.08 -11.95 -16.49
CA ASN A 138 -9.09 -12.87 -17.06
C ASN A 138 -8.16 -12.26 -18.11
N SER A 139 -7.94 -10.94 -18.06
CA SER A 139 -7.10 -10.23 -19.05
C SER A 139 -5.62 -10.21 -18.73
N PHE A 140 -5.27 -10.54 -17.49
CA PHE A 140 -3.90 -10.47 -16.99
C PHE A 140 -3.37 -11.86 -16.60
N ASN A 141 -2.04 -11.99 -16.53
CA ASN A 141 -1.39 -13.25 -16.16
C ASN A 141 -0.25 -12.99 -15.18
N VAL A 142 -0.31 -13.64 -14.02
CA VAL A 142 0.75 -13.69 -13.03
C VAL A 142 0.84 -15.13 -12.54
N ASP A 143 2.01 -15.74 -12.59
CA ASP A 143 2.13 -17.19 -12.32
C ASP A 143 1.80 -17.53 -10.85
N GLN A 144 2.31 -16.71 -9.90
CA GLN A 144 2.08 -16.92 -8.46
C GLN A 144 1.63 -15.61 -7.81
N MET A 145 0.58 -15.65 -7.01
CA MET A 145 0.06 -14.51 -6.26
C MET A 145 -0.04 -14.87 -4.78
N PHE A 146 0.70 -14.17 -3.93
CA PHE A 146 0.68 -14.30 -2.48
C PHE A 146 -0.18 -13.19 -1.89
N LEU A 147 -1.33 -13.53 -1.34
CA LEU A 147 -2.40 -12.62 -0.98
C LEU A 147 -2.73 -12.66 0.51
N PHE A 148 -3.35 -11.62 1.03
CA PHE A 148 -3.64 -11.48 2.46
C PHE A 148 -4.67 -12.49 2.94
N CYS A 149 -5.77 -12.70 2.18
CA CYS A 149 -6.83 -13.59 2.59
C CYS A 149 -7.61 -14.13 1.39
N LYS A 150 -8.47 -15.11 1.65
CA LYS A 150 -9.29 -15.78 0.64
C LYS A 150 -10.15 -14.82 -0.18
N LYS A 151 -10.66 -13.76 0.43
CA LYS A 151 -11.52 -12.78 -0.27
C LYS A 151 -10.74 -11.94 -1.27
N TYR A 152 -9.48 -11.62 -0.97
CA TYR A 152 -8.59 -11.03 -1.97
C TYR A 152 -8.24 -12.01 -3.08
N GLU A 153 -8.05 -13.31 -2.76
CA GLU A 153 -7.91 -14.33 -3.80
C GLU A 153 -9.07 -14.28 -4.81
N ASP A 154 -10.31 -14.30 -4.29
CA ASP A 154 -11.52 -14.28 -5.12
C ASP A 154 -11.61 -12.99 -5.96
N LEU A 155 -11.15 -11.86 -5.42
CA LEU A 155 -11.11 -10.58 -6.13
C LEU A 155 -10.06 -10.59 -7.24
N TYR A 156 -8.81 -10.97 -6.94
CA TYR A 156 -7.72 -10.95 -7.91
C TYR A 156 -7.96 -11.96 -9.04
N LYS A 157 -8.49 -13.14 -8.73
CA LYS A 157 -8.82 -14.18 -9.73
C LYS A 157 -9.86 -13.74 -10.77
N LYS A 158 -10.66 -12.72 -10.49
CA LYS A 158 -11.55 -12.16 -11.52
C LYS A 158 -10.79 -11.56 -12.70
N TYR A 159 -9.61 -11.00 -12.44
CA TYR A 159 -8.84 -10.23 -13.41
C TYR A 159 -7.56 -10.96 -13.85
N ILE A 160 -6.94 -11.74 -12.97
CA ILE A 160 -5.62 -12.33 -13.16
C ILE A 160 -5.69 -13.85 -13.17
N ILE A 161 -5.19 -14.44 -14.23
CA ILE A 161 -4.99 -15.90 -14.34
C ILE A 161 -3.67 -16.25 -13.67
N GLY A 162 -3.68 -17.17 -12.71
CA GLY A 162 -2.50 -17.69 -12.01
C GLY A 162 -2.85 -18.41 -10.72
N LYS A 163 -1.84 -18.97 -10.06
CA LYS A 163 -2.00 -19.64 -8.76
C LYS A 163 -2.03 -18.61 -7.64
N THR A 164 -2.90 -18.83 -6.66
CA THR A 164 -3.03 -17.96 -5.49
C THR A 164 -2.66 -18.73 -4.22
N HIS A 165 -2.06 -17.99 -3.29
CA HIS A 165 -1.64 -18.49 -1.97
C HIS A 165 -2.05 -17.47 -0.91
N THR A 166 -2.88 -17.87 0.03
CA THR A 166 -3.26 -17.02 1.17
C THR A 166 -2.19 -17.12 2.25
N ILE A 167 -1.45 -16.04 2.49
CA ILE A 167 -0.31 -16.02 3.43
C ILE A 167 -0.41 -14.95 4.52
N GLY A 168 -1.44 -14.10 4.50
CA GLY A 168 -1.46 -12.88 5.32
C GLY A 168 -0.50 -11.81 4.80
N SER A 169 -0.14 -10.85 5.64
CA SER A 169 0.84 -9.82 5.28
C SER A 169 2.26 -10.32 5.48
N MET A 170 3.02 -10.45 4.39
CA MET A 170 4.44 -10.80 4.46
C MET A 170 5.23 -9.81 5.33
N ARG A 171 4.87 -8.51 5.26
CA ARG A 171 5.51 -7.47 6.06
C ARG A 171 5.25 -7.66 7.55
N SER A 172 3.99 -7.90 7.92
CA SER A 172 3.60 -8.16 9.31
C SER A 172 4.26 -9.43 9.85
N ASN A 173 4.26 -10.50 9.04
CA ASN A 173 4.81 -11.81 9.45
C ASN A 173 6.34 -11.79 9.66
N LYS A 174 7.05 -10.81 9.08
CA LYS A 174 8.50 -10.68 9.26
C LYS A 174 8.91 -10.24 10.67
N PHE A 175 8.04 -9.52 11.37
CA PHE A 175 8.38 -8.94 12.67
C PHE A 175 7.69 -9.68 13.80
N GLU A 176 8.48 -10.03 14.84
CA GLU A 176 7.96 -10.68 16.04
C GLU A 176 6.93 -9.79 16.74
N TYR A 177 5.97 -10.43 17.39
CA TYR A 177 4.96 -9.76 18.18
C TYR A 177 5.53 -9.35 19.56
N SER A 178 5.37 -8.06 19.92
CA SER A 178 5.72 -7.56 21.24
C SER A 178 4.53 -7.74 22.19
N LYS A 179 4.77 -8.41 23.35
CA LYS A 179 3.71 -8.70 24.34
C LYS A 179 3.57 -7.65 25.46
N ASN A 180 4.40 -6.61 25.43
CA ASN A 180 4.42 -5.60 26.49
C ASN A 180 3.32 -4.57 26.25
N THR A 181 2.16 -4.74 26.87
CA THR A 181 1.05 -3.80 26.72
C THR A 181 1.18 -2.63 27.71
N ILE A 182 1.23 -1.43 27.19
CA ILE A 182 1.20 -0.17 27.95
C ILE A 182 -0.20 0.45 27.89
N ASN A 183 -0.56 1.21 28.92
CA ASN A 183 -1.88 1.86 28.99
C ASN A 183 -1.94 3.12 28.12
N GLU A 184 -1.77 2.94 26.83
CA GLU A 184 -1.79 3.99 25.81
C GLU A 184 -2.64 3.55 24.62
N VAL A 185 -3.22 4.52 23.91
CA VAL A 185 -3.99 4.30 22.69
C VAL A 185 -3.28 4.97 21.54
N ILE A 186 -3.24 4.32 20.39
CA ILE A 186 -2.60 4.84 19.19
C ILE A 186 -3.58 4.94 18.03
N PHE A 187 -3.63 6.10 17.40
CA PHE A 187 -4.34 6.35 16.15
C PHE A 187 -3.36 6.28 14.98
N ILE A 188 -3.65 5.45 13.99
CA ILE A 188 -2.82 5.33 12.79
C ILE A 188 -3.26 6.39 11.78
N SER A 189 -2.38 7.33 11.49
CA SER A 189 -2.65 8.38 10.50
C SER A 189 -2.82 7.79 9.09
N THR A 190 -3.83 8.27 8.38
CA THR A 190 -4.06 7.99 6.95
C THR A 190 -3.76 9.20 6.07
N VAL A 191 -3.43 10.35 6.67
CA VAL A 191 -3.22 11.62 5.98
C VAL A 191 -1.91 11.58 5.19
N LYS A 192 -1.99 11.72 3.87
CA LYS A 192 -0.84 11.77 2.96
C LYS A 192 -0.63 13.16 2.37
N ASN A 193 -1.71 13.92 2.26
CA ASN A 193 -1.70 15.26 1.71
C ASN A 193 -2.69 16.10 2.51
N THR A 194 -2.24 17.24 3.03
CA THR A 194 -3.01 18.09 3.94
C THR A 194 -3.95 19.07 3.21
N ASN A 195 -4.11 18.95 1.89
CA ASN A 195 -5.10 19.74 1.16
C ASN A 195 -6.51 19.35 1.60
N GLU A 196 -7.29 20.31 2.05
CA GLU A 196 -8.62 20.13 2.66
C GLU A 196 -9.66 19.40 1.80
N GLU A 197 -9.48 19.37 0.48
CA GLU A 197 -10.35 18.68 -0.47
C GLU A 197 -10.05 17.18 -0.62
N SER A 198 -9.08 16.64 0.12
CA SER A 198 -8.73 15.23 0.02
C SER A 198 -9.79 14.35 0.70
N ILE A 199 -10.33 13.41 -0.03
CA ILE A 199 -11.22 12.32 0.45
C ILE A 199 -10.69 11.62 1.72
N GLN A 200 -9.37 11.61 1.93
CA GLN A 200 -8.73 10.98 3.09
C GLN A 200 -8.78 11.84 4.35
N ILE A 201 -9.02 13.14 4.22
CA ILE A 201 -8.96 14.11 5.32
C ILE A 201 -10.27 14.15 6.10
N LYS A 202 -11.40 14.22 5.41
CA LYS A 202 -12.73 14.42 6.02
C LYS A 202 -13.05 13.40 7.13
N PRO A 203 -12.85 12.08 6.93
CA PRO A 203 -13.08 11.10 8.01
C PRO A 203 -12.22 11.35 9.24
N VAL A 204 -10.95 11.75 9.03
CA VAL A 204 -10.05 12.10 10.14
C VAL A 204 -10.54 13.35 10.87
N GLN A 205 -10.92 14.41 10.15
CA GLN A 205 -11.45 15.66 10.74
C GLN A 205 -12.72 15.40 11.54
N THR A 206 -13.55 14.46 11.13
CA THR A 206 -14.80 14.11 11.82
C THR A 206 -14.53 13.31 13.10
N VAL A 207 -13.70 12.26 13.03
CA VAL A 207 -13.52 11.32 14.14
C VAL A 207 -12.47 11.79 15.16
N PHE A 208 -11.39 12.41 14.70
CA PHE A 208 -10.22 12.69 15.55
C PHE A 208 -10.50 13.61 16.75
N PRO A 209 -11.27 14.71 16.62
CA PRO A 209 -11.61 15.57 17.75
C PRO A 209 -12.41 14.81 18.83
N LEU A 210 -13.34 13.95 18.43
CA LEU A 210 -14.11 13.11 19.34
C LEU A 210 -13.19 12.15 20.12
N LEU A 211 -12.25 11.49 19.42
CA LEU A 211 -11.29 10.60 20.07
C LEU A 211 -10.43 11.33 21.09
N CYS A 212 -9.94 12.54 20.77
CA CYS A 212 -9.19 13.37 21.72
C CYS A 212 -10.00 13.66 22.97
N LYS A 213 -11.28 14.03 22.83
CA LYS A 213 -12.20 14.29 23.94
C LYS A 213 -12.36 13.02 24.81
N ILE A 214 -12.70 11.88 24.21
CA ILE A 214 -12.93 10.61 24.92
C ILE A 214 -11.68 10.20 25.71
N PHE A 215 -10.48 10.20 25.12
CA PHE A 215 -9.26 9.77 25.82
C PHE A 215 -8.78 10.75 26.87
N LYS A 216 -9.04 12.04 26.72
CA LYS A 216 -8.81 13.06 27.75
C LYS A 216 -9.70 12.80 28.97
N GLU A 217 -11.00 12.58 28.78
CA GLU A 217 -11.95 12.27 29.84
C GLU A 217 -11.61 10.98 30.57
N LYS A 218 -11.20 9.95 29.82
CA LYS A 218 -10.76 8.65 30.37
C LYS A 218 -9.35 8.69 30.99
N LYS A 219 -8.62 9.82 30.89
CA LYS A 219 -7.23 9.98 31.37
C LYS A 219 -6.26 8.94 30.80
N ILE A 220 -6.46 8.54 29.54
CA ILE A 220 -5.60 7.61 28.80
C ILE A 220 -4.71 8.41 27.85
N LYS A 221 -3.42 8.07 27.82
CA LYS A 221 -2.50 8.71 26.86
C LYS A 221 -2.87 8.34 25.44
N PHE A 222 -3.09 9.36 24.61
CA PHE A 222 -3.44 9.23 23.23
C PHE A 222 -2.29 9.65 22.33
N LYS A 223 -1.98 8.82 21.34
CA LYS A 223 -0.88 9.02 20.40
C LYS A 223 -1.36 8.96 18.96
N VAL A 224 -0.68 9.67 18.07
CA VAL A 224 -0.87 9.59 16.61
C VAL A 224 0.41 9.07 15.98
N LEU A 225 0.33 7.97 15.26
CA LEU A 225 1.43 7.43 14.46
C LEU A 225 1.35 8.00 13.05
N GLY A 226 2.30 8.87 12.71
CA GLY A 226 2.39 9.51 11.42
C GLY A 226 2.64 8.53 10.27
N ARG A 227 2.21 8.90 9.08
CA ARG A 227 2.29 8.10 7.85
C ARG A 227 3.43 8.50 6.93
N THR A 228 3.85 9.78 6.94
CA THR A 228 4.65 10.36 5.86
C THR A 228 6.14 10.09 6.02
N LEU A 229 6.78 9.65 4.92
CA LEU A 229 8.24 9.60 4.76
C LEU A 229 8.62 10.17 3.38
N PRO A 230 9.60 11.09 3.32
CA PRO A 230 10.30 11.73 4.46
C PRO A 230 9.33 12.45 5.39
N ILE A 231 9.73 12.69 6.64
CA ILE A 231 8.88 13.37 7.65
C ILE A 231 8.42 14.71 7.08
N ASP A 232 7.11 14.93 7.11
CA ASP A 232 6.47 16.16 6.68
C ASP A 232 5.80 16.85 7.90
N PRO A 233 6.31 18.02 8.33
CA PRO A 233 5.73 18.74 9.46
C PRO A 233 4.26 19.14 9.27
N SER A 234 3.79 19.18 8.02
CA SER A 234 2.39 19.51 7.72
C SER A 234 1.43 18.46 8.25
N GLU A 235 1.86 17.18 8.34
CA GLU A 235 1.04 16.09 8.88
C GLU A 235 0.77 16.31 10.38
N GLU A 236 1.78 16.57 11.20
CA GLU A 236 1.58 16.89 12.62
C GLU A 236 0.76 18.17 12.81
N LYS A 237 1.06 19.23 12.05
CA LYS A 237 0.32 20.48 12.09
C LYS A 237 -1.16 20.30 11.79
N PHE A 238 -1.50 19.43 10.84
CA PHE A 238 -2.89 19.10 10.54
C PHE A 238 -3.64 18.58 11.77
N TYR A 239 -3.06 17.63 12.52
CA TYR A 239 -3.66 17.10 13.74
C TYR A 239 -3.70 18.15 14.86
N ARG A 240 -2.64 18.98 15.01
CA ARG A 240 -2.56 20.06 16.00
C ARG A 240 -3.63 21.14 15.81
N ASN A 241 -4.05 21.39 14.57
CA ASN A 241 -5.15 22.30 14.28
C ASN A 241 -6.50 21.82 14.83
N MET A 242 -6.67 20.53 15.08
CA MET A 242 -7.91 19.95 15.63
C MET A 242 -7.87 19.77 17.15
N SER A 243 -6.71 19.44 17.71
CA SER A 243 -6.53 19.25 19.16
C SER A 243 -5.04 19.28 19.53
N ASN A 244 -4.76 19.55 20.82
CA ASN A 244 -3.43 19.41 21.40
C ASN A 244 -3.34 18.23 22.40
N ASP A 245 -4.43 17.51 22.64
CA ASP A 245 -4.54 16.46 23.66
C ASP A 245 -4.01 15.10 23.14
N PHE A 246 -2.86 15.10 22.46
CA PHE A 246 -2.21 13.89 21.96
C PHE A 246 -0.69 14.06 21.82
N THR A 247 0.03 12.95 21.68
CA THR A 247 1.45 12.94 21.32
C THR A 247 1.62 12.44 19.88
N PHE A 248 2.35 13.20 19.03
CA PHE A 248 2.63 12.80 17.67
C PHE A 248 3.93 11.97 17.60
N ILE A 249 3.88 10.83 16.91
CA ILE A 249 5.02 9.94 16.66
C ILE A 249 5.29 9.97 15.17
N ASN A 250 6.44 10.51 14.78
CA ASN A 250 6.86 10.47 13.39
C ASN A 250 7.08 9.03 12.91
N LYS A 251 6.68 8.77 11.66
CA LYS A 251 6.95 7.47 11.03
C LYS A 251 8.45 7.19 11.01
N SER A 252 8.82 6.00 11.44
CA SER A 252 10.20 5.53 11.31
C SER A 252 10.48 4.95 9.93
N LYS A 253 11.71 5.12 9.44
CA LYS A 253 12.20 4.37 8.26
C LYS A 253 12.31 2.87 8.54
N GLU A 254 12.48 2.50 9.80
CA GLU A 254 12.56 1.13 10.27
C GLU A 254 11.14 0.60 10.48
N ALA A 255 10.67 -0.24 9.58
CA ALA A 255 9.30 -0.76 9.59
C ALA A 255 8.94 -1.46 10.93
N HIS A 256 9.88 -2.17 11.56
CA HIS A 256 9.66 -2.86 12.82
C HIS A 256 9.21 -1.92 13.96
N LYS A 257 9.64 -0.66 13.97
CA LYS A 257 9.22 0.30 15.00
C LYS A 257 7.72 0.60 14.94
N CYS A 258 7.13 0.64 13.73
CA CYS A 258 5.69 0.83 13.59
C CYS A 258 4.92 -0.36 14.18
N TYR A 259 5.39 -1.58 13.95
CA TYR A 259 4.78 -2.77 14.54
C TYR A 259 4.94 -2.81 16.05
N LYS A 260 6.12 -2.45 16.57
CA LYS A 260 6.33 -2.33 18.02
C LYS A 260 5.31 -1.37 18.67
N TYR A 261 5.09 -0.19 18.08
CA TYR A 261 4.12 0.78 18.60
C TYR A 261 2.69 0.21 18.65
N ILE A 262 2.23 -0.46 17.60
CA ILE A 262 0.88 -1.03 17.60
C ILE A 262 0.74 -2.25 18.50
N ASP A 263 1.79 -3.06 18.68
CA ASP A 263 1.78 -4.23 19.52
C ASP A 263 1.81 -3.88 21.02
N GLU A 264 2.48 -2.79 21.38
CA GLU A 264 2.62 -2.36 22.78
C GLU A 264 1.43 -1.53 23.28
N CYS A 265 0.60 -0.97 22.39
CA CYS A 265 -0.55 -0.18 22.80
C CYS A 265 -1.73 -1.04 23.26
N ARG A 266 -2.49 -0.52 24.25
CA ARG A 266 -3.72 -1.14 24.74
C ARG A 266 -4.81 -1.22 23.69
N LEU A 267 -4.91 -0.18 22.84
CA LEU A 267 -5.88 -0.08 21.76
C LEU A 267 -5.26 0.63 20.56
N VAL A 268 -5.47 0.09 19.38
CA VAL A 268 -5.11 0.69 18.10
C VAL A 268 -6.37 1.18 17.41
N ILE A 269 -6.34 2.39 16.85
CA ILE A 269 -7.46 2.97 16.11
C ILE A 269 -7.03 3.26 14.67
N SER A 270 -7.85 2.86 13.73
CA SER A 270 -7.61 3.08 12.30
C SER A 270 -8.87 3.54 11.59
N ILE A 271 -8.73 4.40 10.61
CA ILE A 271 -9.81 4.64 9.63
C ILE A 271 -9.83 3.43 8.66
N ASP A 272 -8.76 3.25 7.87
CA ASP A 272 -8.66 2.18 6.87
C ASP A 272 -7.20 1.89 6.48
N SER A 273 -6.27 2.12 7.37
CA SER A 273 -4.85 1.85 7.12
C SER A 273 -4.58 0.35 7.03
N THR A 274 -3.72 -0.06 6.08
CA THR A 274 -3.19 -1.44 6.05
C THR A 274 -2.59 -1.84 7.39
N LEU A 275 -1.86 -0.94 8.07
CA LEU A 275 -1.28 -1.21 9.38
C LEU A 275 -2.35 -1.49 10.45
N GLY A 276 -3.56 -0.91 10.33
CA GLY A 276 -4.71 -1.24 11.19
C GLY A 276 -5.16 -2.68 10.99
N TYR A 277 -5.32 -3.13 9.74
CA TYR A 277 -5.66 -4.53 9.43
C TYR A 277 -4.56 -5.49 9.87
N GLU A 278 -3.30 -5.11 9.70
CA GLU A 278 -2.15 -5.88 10.21
C GLU A 278 -2.17 -5.95 11.74
N SER A 279 -2.50 -4.85 12.43
CA SER A 279 -2.68 -4.82 13.89
C SER A 279 -3.74 -5.83 14.35
N LEU A 280 -4.91 -5.82 13.71
CA LEU A 280 -5.97 -6.79 14.01
C LEU A 280 -5.50 -8.23 13.76
N SER A 281 -4.83 -8.51 12.65
CA SER A 281 -4.32 -9.84 12.31
C SER A 281 -3.23 -10.35 13.26
N ARG A 282 -2.54 -9.44 13.94
CA ARG A 282 -1.55 -9.73 14.99
C ARG A 282 -2.19 -10.01 16.35
N GLY A 283 -3.51 -9.88 16.47
CA GLY A 283 -4.26 -10.11 17.71
C GLY A 283 -4.35 -8.89 18.61
N ASN A 284 -3.97 -7.70 18.14
CA ASN A 284 -4.13 -6.46 18.90
C ASN A 284 -5.61 -6.04 18.92
N ARG A 285 -6.04 -5.42 20.02
CA ARG A 285 -7.33 -4.73 20.08
C ARG A 285 -7.29 -3.56 19.11
N THR A 286 -8.11 -3.63 18.06
CA THR A 286 -8.10 -2.62 16.99
C THR A 286 -9.52 -2.19 16.67
N ALA A 287 -9.79 -0.88 16.75
CA ALA A 287 -11.04 -0.26 16.33
C ALA A 287 -10.90 0.32 14.90
N PHE A 288 -11.94 0.14 14.08
CA PHE A 288 -12.02 0.73 12.75
C PHE A 288 -13.21 1.68 12.64
N PHE A 289 -12.92 2.93 12.27
CA PHE A 289 -13.93 3.97 12.04
C PHE A 289 -13.94 4.35 10.56
N THR A 290 -14.39 3.41 9.72
CA THR A 290 -14.34 3.48 8.25
C THR A 290 -15.51 4.28 7.67
N ILE A 291 -15.74 5.48 8.19
CA ILE A 291 -16.88 6.34 7.82
C ILE A 291 -16.76 6.98 6.43
N ARG A 292 -15.67 6.77 5.74
CA ARG A 292 -15.40 7.35 4.42
C ARG A 292 -16.41 6.92 3.35
N GLY A 293 -16.93 5.70 3.47
CA GLY A 293 -17.93 5.14 2.53
C GLY A 293 -19.26 5.89 2.56
N GLU A 294 -19.63 6.45 3.70
CA GLU A 294 -20.85 7.23 3.87
C GLU A 294 -20.83 8.52 3.04
N ASP A 295 -19.75 9.30 3.16
CA ASP A 295 -19.55 10.54 2.42
C ASP A 295 -19.42 10.36 0.90
N LEU A 296 -18.95 9.20 0.46
CA LEU A 296 -18.63 8.91 -0.93
C LEU A 296 -19.69 8.06 -1.63
N GLU A 297 -20.76 7.68 -0.89
CA GLU A 297 -21.75 6.70 -1.36
C GLU A 297 -21.09 5.40 -1.87
N ASN A 298 -19.90 5.07 -1.35
CA ASN A 298 -19.08 3.97 -1.83
C ASN A 298 -18.76 2.95 -0.75
N LYS A 299 -19.50 1.86 -0.73
CA LYS A 299 -19.33 0.75 0.23
C LYS A 299 -18.02 -0.06 0.05
N SER A 300 -17.24 0.18 -1.00
CA SER A 300 -15.97 -0.51 -1.19
C SER A 300 -14.86 -0.03 -0.24
N THR A 301 -15.08 1.06 0.48
CA THR A 301 -14.20 1.57 1.53
C THR A 301 -14.59 1.08 2.93
N ASN A 302 -15.71 0.39 3.07
CA ASN A 302 -16.20 -0.11 4.35
C ASN A 302 -15.30 -1.20 4.92
N PHE A 303 -15.31 -1.33 6.26
CA PHE A 303 -14.57 -2.39 6.93
C PHE A 303 -15.00 -3.77 6.39
N GLY A 304 -13.99 -4.61 6.15
CA GLY A 304 -14.19 -5.98 5.64
C GLY A 304 -14.26 -6.10 4.12
N TRP A 305 -14.23 -4.99 3.36
CA TRP A 305 -14.15 -5.10 1.90
C TRP A 305 -12.97 -6.00 1.46
N PRO A 306 -13.09 -6.85 0.44
CA PRO A 306 -14.20 -6.99 -0.52
C PRO A 306 -15.40 -7.84 -0.05
N ASN A 307 -15.50 -8.14 1.22
CA ASN A 307 -16.70 -8.74 1.81
C ASN A 307 -17.78 -7.69 2.08
N LYS A 308 -19.02 -8.17 2.13
CA LYS A 308 -20.12 -7.40 2.71
C LYS A 308 -20.23 -7.77 4.18
N LEU A 309 -19.96 -6.81 5.05
CA LEU A 309 -20.25 -6.87 6.49
C LEU A 309 -21.30 -5.81 6.80
N ASP A 310 -21.93 -5.93 7.97
CA ASP A 310 -22.84 -4.91 8.48
C ASP A 310 -22.11 -3.59 8.73
N ASP A 311 -22.83 -2.48 8.65
CA ASP A 311 -22.24 -1.15 8.86
C ASP A 311 -21.79 -0.93 10.30
N LEU A 312 -22.29 -1.72 11.24
CA LEU A 312 -21.94 -1.68 12.66
C LEU A 312 -21.45 -3.05 13.13
N GLY A 313 -20.41 -3.05 13.94
CA GLY A 313 -19.87 -4.27 14.54
C GLY A 313 -19.14 -3.99 15.87
N PRO A 314 -18.73 -5.02 16.60
CA PRO A 314 -18.20 -4.87 17.96
C PRO A 314 -16.91 -4.04 18.03
N PHE A 315 -16.18 -3.88 16.91
CA PHE A 315 -14.94 -3.12 16.84
C PHE A 315 -14.82 -2.26 15.56
N TRP A 316 -15.93 -2.07 14.84
CA TRP A 316 -15.96 -1.16 13.68
C TRP A 316 -17.29 -0.44 13.54
N THR A 317 -17.25 0.73 12.91
CA THR A 317 -18.40 1.38 12.33
C THR A 317 -18.07 2.02 10.98
N ASN A 318 -18.96 1.86 10.00
CA ASN A 318 -18.90 2.50 8.69
C ASN A 318 -19.72 3.80 8.65
N ILE A 319 -20.43 4.11 9.73
CA ILE A 319 -21.33 5.27 9.88
C ILE A 319 -20.84 6.12 11.06
N TYR A 320 -20.87 7.44 10.91
CA TYR A 320 -20.51 8.33 12.02
C TYR A 320 -21.64 8.37 13.05
N ASN A 321 -21.35 7.92 14.24
CA ASN A 321 -22.23 8.00 15.41
C ASN A 321 -21.35 8.05 16.68
N GLU A 322 -21.41 9.17 17.41
CA GLU A 322 -20.57 9.41 18.59
C GLU A 322 -20.79 8.36 19.69
N ASP A 323 -22.02 8.07 20.02
CA ASP A 323 -22.38 7.10 21.08
C ASP A 323 -21.88 5.68 20.72
N TYR A 324 -21.93 5.35 19.43
CA TYR A 324 -21.48 4.04 18.99
C TYR A 324 -19.95 3.93 18.94
N ILE A 325 -19.27 5.00 18.53
CA ILE A 325 -17.82 5.09 18.60
C ILE A 325 -17.34 4.94 20.05
N GLU A 326 -17.99 5.61 21.01
CA GLU A 326 -17.67 5.50 22.41
C GLU A 326 -17.91 4.08 22.96
N LYS A 327 -19.04 3.44 22.61
CA LYS A 327 -19.31 2.03 22.98
C LYS A 327 -18.26 1.07 22.45
N ILE A 328 -17.78 1.24 21.21
CA ILE A 328 -16.68 0.43 20.64
C ILE A 328 -15.41 0.62 21.48
N ILE A 329 -15.08 1.87 21.81
CA ILE A 329 -13.89 2.18 22.61
C ILE A 329 -13.99 1.55 24.00
N ASP A 330 -15.13 1.67 24.67
CA ASP A 330 -15.36 1.08 26.00
C ASP A 330 -15.28 -0.43 25.98
N TYR A 331 -15.82 -1.06 24.95
CA TYR A 331 -15.74 -2.52 24.77
C TYR A 331 -14.30 -3.01 24.57
N LEU A 332 -13.47 -2.24 23.88
CA LEU A 332 -12.10 -2.63 23.58
C LEU A 332 -11.08 -2.25 24.67
N LEU A 333 -11.38 -1.28 25.52
CA LEU A 333 -10.55 -0.92 26.68
C LEU A 333 -10.74 -1.87 27.85
#